data_509e8a0f16cc08e6f5ad6ee21fdefaf2
#
_entry.id   509e8a0f16cc08e6f5ad6ee21fdefaf2
#
_cell.length_a   1.000
_cell.length_b   1.000
_cell.length_c   1.000
_cell.angle_alpha   90.00
_cell.angle_beta   90.00
_cell.angle_gamma   90.00
#
_symmetry.space_group_name_H-M   'P 1'
#
loop_
_entity.id
_entity.type
_entity.pdbx_description
1 polymer ?
#
loop_
_entity_poly.entity_id
_entity_poly.type
_entity_poly.pdbx_seq_one_letter_code
_entity_poly.pdbx_strand_id
1 'polypeptide(L)'
;MQITAWNALLWAIIVGTIFYAIFGHIDFSSVAQAKLVGLPKIMPYGFGVNVGVVILMLLAYLHSVSEALGMYSLIAGWDGQQVDEHRANGGIFGLAVGNIVGTLVGGCPTTTYPENVGIIRATGVGSRFATLVMGIIAILLGFFPKLGMLIAVIPSPVLNGATVILFGMIAFSGVQHLKDVEWDDMNVITAAVPYIIAIGCMFLPADFTAMLPSAVQSIVTQPMLVGIILLIILNLLNNTLLRPLFEKSEQ
;
A
#
# COMPACT_ATOMS: atom_id res chain seq x y z
N MET A 1 -25.41 3.19 13.25
CA MET A 1 -25.16 2.87 11.84
C MET A 1 -23.72 2.46 11.53
N GLN A 2 -22.73 2.88 12.30
CA GLN A 2 -21.30 2.56 12.08
C GLN A 2 -20.92 1.10 12.41
N ILE A 3 -21.51 0.48 13.43
CA ILE A 3 -21.21 -0.92 13.84
C ILE A 3 -21.66 -1.94 12.78
N THR A 4 -22.65 -1.59 11.95
CA THR A 4 -23.21 -2.50 10.93
C THR A 4 -22.30 -2.68 9.70
N ALA A 5 -21.53 -1.68 9.31
CA ALA A 5 -20.65 -1.78 8.13
C ALA A 5 -19.45 -2.71 8.37
N TRP A 6 -18.92 -2.73 9.60
CA TRP A 6 -17.82 -3.63 10.00
C TRP A 6 -18.23 -5.08 10.04
N ASN A 7 -19.37 -5.31 10.67
CA ASN A 7 -19.93 -6.64 10.69
C ASN A 7 -20.21 -7.13 9.26
N ALA A 8 -20.63 -6.22 8.35
CA ALA A 8 -20.92 -6.60 6.97
C ALA A 8 -19.68 -7.14 6.23
N LEU A 9 -18.51 -6.46 6.34
CA LEU A 9 -17.28 -6.92 5.68
C LEU A 9 -16.81 -8.27 6.25
N LEU A 10 -16.78 -8.40 7.58
CA LEU A 10 -16.40 -9.64 8.24
C LEU A 10 -17.37 -10.77 7.86
N TRP A 11 -18.68 -10.52 7.90
CA TRP A 11 -19.68 -11.49 7.48
C TRP A 11 -19.58 -11.83 6.01
N ALA A 12 -19.28 -10.87 5.13
CA ALA A 12 -19.08 -11.12 3.71
C ALA A 12 -17.91 -12.10 3.47
N ILE A 13 -16.80 -11.94 4.19
CA ILE A 13 -15.65 -12.85 4.12
C ILE A 13 -16.02 -14.23 4.67
N ILE A 14 -16.67 -14.30 5.85
CA ILE A 14 -17.05 -15.58 6.47
C ILE A 14 -18.05 -16.33 5.59
N VAL A 15 -19.17 -15.68 5.21
CA VAL A 15 -20.21 -16.29 4.39
C VAL A 15 -19.69 -16.63 3.01
N GLY A 16 -18.90 -15.73 2.39
CA GLY A 16 -18.27 -15.99 1.10
C GLY A 16 -17.32 -17.18 1.15
N THR A 17 -16.53 -17.33 2.22
CA THR A 17 -15.65 -18.49 2.40
C THR A 17 -16.43 -19.78 2.59
N ILE A 18 -17.50 -19.76 3.41
CA ILE A 18 -18.38 -20.94 3.59
C ILE A 18 -19.04 -21.32 2.26
N PHE A 19 -19.58 -20.34 1.53
CA PHE A 19 -20.20 -20.57 0.22
C PHE A 19 -19.18 -21.17 -0.76
N TYR A 20 -17.99 -20.61 -0.82
CA TYR A 20 -16.93 -21.14 -1.67
C TYR A 20 -16.49 -22.54 -1.24
N ALA A 21 -16.48 -22.86 0.05
CA ALA A 21 -16.16 -24.19 0.54
C ALA A 21 -17.20 -25.26 0.14
N ILE A 22 -18.48 -24.86 0.01
CA ILE A 22 -19.57 -25.77 -0.41
C ILE A 22 -19.51 -26.07 -1.91
N PHE A 23 -19.27 -25.05 -2.73
CA PHE A 23 -19.34 -25.15 -4.20
C PHE A 23 -17.95 -25.29 -4.86
N GLY A 24 -16.88 -24.92 -4.17
CA GLY A 24 -15.50 -25.04 -4.60
C GLY A 24 -14.73 -26.03 -3.72
N HIS A 25 -13.45 -26.19 -4.04
CA HIS A 25 -12.57 -27.06 -3.26
C HIS A 25 -11.57 -26.19 -2.51
N ILE A 26 -11.76 -26.09 -1.19
CA ILE A 26 -10.75 -25.50 -0.30
C ILE A 26 -9.88 -26.63 0.23
N ASP A 27 -8.59 -26.57 -0.05
CA ASP A 27 -7.63 -27.53 0.49
C ASP A 27 -7.17 -27.13 1.89
N PHE A 28 -7.64 -27.85 2.90
CA PHE A 28 -7.24 -27.66 4.29
C PHE A 28 -6.01 -28.49 4.68
N SER A 29 -5.36 -29.18 3.76
CA SER A 29 -4.21 -30.04 4.05
C SER A 29 -3.05 -29.23 4.66
N SER A 30 -2.81 -28.02 4.16
CA SER A 30 -1.80 -27.09 4.69
C SER A 30 -2.10 -26.65 6.13
N VAL A 31 -3.37 -26.45 6.48
CA VAL A 31 -3.80 -26.13 7.85
C VAL A 31 -3.60 -27.34 8.78
N ALA A 32 -3.92 -28.55 8.30
CA ALA A 32 -3.76 -29.78 9.09
C ALA A 32 -2.28 -30.05 9.41
N GLN A 33 -1.38 -29.80 8.46
CA GLN A 33 0.07 -30.02 8.60
C GLN A 33 0.78 -28.90 9.39
N ALA A 34 0.17 -27.73 9.53
CA ALA A 34 0.77 -26.59 10.23
C ALA A 34 0.91 -26.89 11.74
N LYS A 35 2.05 -26.48 12.30
CA LYS A 35 2.31 -26.58 13.75
C LYS A 35 1.34 -25.66 14.51
N LEU A 36 0.91 -26.10 15.68
CA LEU A 36 0.06 -25.28 16.53
C LEU A 36 0.83 -24.07 17.07
N VAL A 37 2.07 -24.28 17.50
CA VAL A 37 2.98 -23.25 18.00
C VAL A 37 4.28 -23.30 17.21
N GLY A 38 4.80 -22.14 16.84
CA GLY A 38 6.06 -22.00 16.13
C GLY A 38 6.80 -20.74 16.57
N LEU A 39 8.12 -20.80 16.61
CA LEU A 39 8.95 -19.63 16.81
C LEU A 39 9.43 -19.10 15.45
N PRO A 40 9.52 -17.77 15.29
CA PRO A 40 10.09 -17.19 14.10
C PRO A 40 11.56 -17.59 13.98
N LYS A 41 12.01 -17.83 12.75
CA LYS A 41 13.42 -18.12 12.48
C LYS A 41 14.12 -16.80 12.17
N ILE A 42 15.23 -16.55 12.84
CA ILE A 42 16.06 -15.39 12.56
C ILE A 42 16.83 -15.64 11.27
N MET A 43 16.73 -14.69 10.32
CA MET A 43 17.41 -14.69 9.02
C MET A 43 17.27 -16.01 8.24
N PRO A 44 16.04 -16.54 8.04
CA PRO A 44 15.86 -17.87 7.45
C PRO A 44 16.40 -18.01 6.02
N TYR A 45 16.58 -16.90 5.32
CA TYR A 45 17.07 -16.85 3.94
C TYR A 45 18.56 -16.47 3.84
N GLY A 46 19.25 -16.30 4.99
CA GLY A 46 20.62 -15.84 5.04
C GLY A 46 20.76 -14.34 4.78
N PHE A 47 22.00 -13.91 4.56
CA PHE A 47 22.33 -12.52 4.27
C PHE A 47 23.15 -12.45 2.98
N GLY A 48 22.75 -11.56 2.08
CA GLY A 48 23.46 -11.27 0.85
C GLY A 48 23.22 -9.84 0.41
N VAL A 49 24.18 -9.24 -0.28
CA VAL A 49 24.05 -7.88 -0.83
C VAL A 49 24.22 -7.95 -2.34
N ASN A 50 23.21 -7.45 -3.04
CA ASN A 50 23.26 -7.23 -4.47
C ASN A 50 22.90 -5.77 -4.75
N VAL A 51 23.83 -5.03 -5.37
CA VAL A 51 23.67 -3.58 -5.60
C VAL A 51 22.42 -3.26 -6.43
N GLY A 52 22.12 -4.06 -7.45
CA GLY A 52 20.91 -3.88 -8.25
C GLY A 52 19.62 -4.03 -7.42
N VAL A 53 19.58 -5.04 -6.55
CA VAL A 53 18.45 -5.25 -5.63
C VAL A 53 18.33 -4.11 -4.63
N VAL A 54 19.46 -3.59 -4.12
CA VAL A 54 19.47 -2.44 -3.20
C VAL A 54 18.84 -1.20 -3.86
N ILE A 55 19.24 -0.89 -5.11
CA ILE A 55 18.69 0.24 -5.85
C ILE A 55 17.17 0.05 -6.07
N LEU A 56 16.74 -1.14 -6.48
CA LEU A 56 15.32 -1.44 -6.65
C LEU A 56 14.54 -1.29 -5.34
N MET A 57 15.08 -1.77 -4.23
CA MET A 57 14.46 -1.64 -2.93
C MET A 57 14.37 -0.18 -2.46
N LEU A 58 15.40 0.64 -2.74
CA LEU A 58 15.35 2.08 -2.46
C LEU A 58 14.24 2.77 -3.24
N LEU A 59 14.09 2.47 -4.53
CA LEU A 59 13.00 3.02 -5.35
C LEU A 59 11.62 2.55 -4.85
N ALA A 60 11.48 1.27 -4.52
CA ALA A 60 10.25 0.74 -3.94
C ALA A 60 9.93 1.39 -2.58
N TYR A 61 10.97 1.67 -1.78
CA TYR A 61 10.79 2.32 -0.48
C TYR A 61 10.39 3.79 -0.61
N LEU A 62 10.92 4.51 -1.62
CA LEU A 62 10.45 5.87 -1.95
C LEU A 62 8.96 5.88 -2.28
N HIS A 63 8.49 4.89 -3.04
CA HIS A 63 7.07 4.71 -3.30
C HIS A 63 6.27 4.49 -2.00
N SER A 64 6.72 3.56 -1.14
CA SER A 64 6.08 3.29 0.16
C SER A 64 6.02 4.53 1.06
N VAL A 65 7.08 5.35 1.06
CA VAL A 65 7.11 6.62 1.82
C VAL A 65 6.08 7.60 1.27
N SER A 66 5.98 7.76 -0.05
CA SER A 66 5.01 8.65 -0.68
C SER A 66 3.57 8.22 -0.38
N GLU A 67 3.30 6.92 -0.45
CA GLU A 67 2.01 6.33 -0.09
C GLU A 67 1.68 6.58 1.39
N ALA A 68 2.64 6.35 2.30
CA ALA A 68 2.47 6.57 3.73
C ALA A 68 2.13 8.04 4.04
N LEU A 69 2.85 8.99 3.43
CA LEU A 69 2.58 10.42 3.61
C LEU A 69 1.17 10.80 3.12
N GLY A 70 0.73 10.24 2.00
CA GLY A 70 -0.64 10.39 1.50
C GLY A 70 -1.68 9.90 2.51
N MET A 71 -1.46 8.71 3.09
CA MET A 71 -2.35 8.14 4.10
C MET A 71 -2.38 8.95 5.39
N TYR A 72 -1.22 9.44 5.85
CA TYR A 72 -1.14 10.29 7.04
C TYR A 72 -1.91 11.60 6.82
N SER A 73 -1.74 12.24 5.66
CA SER A 73 -2.44 13.47 5.30
C SER A 73 -3.95 13.24 5.22
N LEU A 74 -4.38 12.11 4.65
CA LEU A 74 -5.77 11.73 4.54
C LEU A 74 -6.44 11.59 5.92
N ILE A 75 -5.80 10.85 6.82
CA ILE A 75 -6.31 10.61 8.19
C ILE A 75 -6.34 11.93 8.98
N ALA A 76 -5.27 12.72 8.91
CA ALA A 76 -5.18 14.00 9.60
C ALA A 76 -6.23 15.00 9.10
N GLY A 77 -6.48 15.03 7.79
CA GLY A 77 -7.49 15.90 7.18
C GLY A 77 -8.92 15.62 7.66
N TRP A 78 -9.23 14.39 8.07
CA TRP A 78 -10.54 14.08 8.65
C TRP A 78 -10.76 14.69 10.04
N ASP A 79 -9.67 14.93 10.78
CA ASP A 79 -9.69 15.64 12.07
C ASP A 79 -9.43 17.15 11.92
N GLY A 80 -9.39 17.66 10.68
CA GLY A 80 -9.08 19.07 10.41
C GLY A 80 -7.64 19.45 10.77
N GLN A 81 -6.73 18.48 10.88
CA GLN A 81 -5.33 18.67 11.21
C GLN A 81 -4.46 18.53 9.97
N GLN A 82 -3.28 19.13 10.00
CA GLN A 82 -2.21 18.88 9.04
C GLN A 82 -1.15 17.97 9.67
N VAL A 83 -0.51 17.16 8.83
CA VAL A 83 0.63 16.34 9.25
C VAL A 83 1.86 17.25 9.33
N ASP A 84 2.36 17.46 10.54
CA ASP A 84 3.64 18.14 10.75
C ASP A 84 4.82 17.22 10.39
N GLU A 85 5.98 17.82 10.17
CA GLU A 85 7.21 17.10 9.80
C GLU A 85 7.61 16.07 10.86
N HIS A 86 7.44 16.37 12.14
CA HIS A 86 7.79 15.46 13.23
C HIS A 86 6.92 14.21 13.23
N ARG A 87 5.61 14.35 12.99
CA ARG A 87 4.68 13.20 12.88
C ARG A 87 4.96 12.37 11.64
N ALA A 88 5.21 13.02 10.50
CA ALA A 88 5.57 12.35 9.25
C ALA A 88 6.84 11.51 9.43
N ASN A 89 7.90 12.12 9.95
CA ASN A 89 9.18 11.43 10.20
C ASN A 89 9.05 10.30 11.21
N GLY A 90 8.27 10.49 12.27
CA GLY A 90 7.99 9.45 13.27
C GLY A 90 7.27 8.24 12.67
N GLY A 91 6.30 8.47 11.79
CA GLY A 91 5.58 7.42 11.08
C GLY A 91 6.47 6.64 10.11
N ILE A 92 7.28 7.34 9.31
CA ILE A 92 8.24 6.72 8.37
C ILE A 92 9.31 5.94 9.14
N PHE A 93 9.83 6.50 10.24
CA PHE A 93 10.80 5.80 11.08
C PHE A 93 10.20 4.52 11.68
N GLY A 94 8.97 4.57 12.18
CA GLY A 94 8.25 3.40 12.68
C GLY A 94 8.07 2.32 11.60
N LEU A 95 7.73 2.71 10.38
CA LEU A 95 7.63 1.81 9.22
C LEU A 95 8.99 1.16 8.91
N ALA A 96 10.07 1.94 8.90
CA ALA A 96 11.43 1.45 8.64
C ALA A 96 11.87 0.42 9.70
N VAL A 97 11.71 0.74 10.98
CA VAL A 97 12.05 -0.17 12.09
C VAL A 97 11.21 -1.44 12.02
N GLY A 98 9.90 -1.32 11.79
CA GLY A 98 9.01 -2.47 11.61
C GLY A 98 9.45 -3.39 10.47
N ASN A 99 9.85 -2.82 9.34
CA ASN A 99 10.35 -3.58 8.20
C ASN A 99 11.68 -4.29 8.49
N ILE A 100 12.62 -3.62 9.16
CA ILE A 100 13.89 -4.24 9.56
C ILE A 100 13.63 -5.43 10.49
N VAL A 101 12.84 -5.22 11.55
CA VAL A 101 12.53 -6.28 12.52
C VAL A 101 11.75 -7.42 11.86
N GLY A 102 10.73 -7.09 11.06
CA GLY A 102 9.93 -8.08 10.34
C GLY A 102 10.75 -8.94 9.40
N THR A 103 11.65 -8.32 8.64
CA THR A 103 12.53 -9.04 7.69
C THR A 103 13.56 -9.92 8.42
N LEU A 104 14.10 -9.46 9.56
CA LEU A 104 15.01 -10.26 10.37
C LEU A 104 14.37 -11.54 10.90
N VAL A 105 13.07 -11.55 11.14
CA VAL A 105 12.34 -12.75 11.57
C VAL A 105 11.71 -13.53 10.40
N GLY A 106 12.11 -13.22 9.17
CA GLY A 106 11.70 -13.95 7.96
C GLY A 106 10.38 -13.48 7.33
N GLY A 107 9.86 -12.34 7.77
CA GLY A 107 8.71 -11.69 7.12
C GLY A 107 9.10 -10.93 5.85
N CYS A 108 8.13 -10.63 5.00
CA CYS A 108 8.31 -9.70 3.90
C CYS A 108 8.23 -8.26 4.40
N PRO A 109 8.95 -7.31 3.75
CA PRO A 109 8.73 -5.89 4.00
C PRO A 109 7.27 -5.52 3.75
N THR A 110 6.74 -4.63 4.55
CA THR A 110 5.36 -4.14 4.44
C THR A 110 5.34 -2.64 4.18
N THR A 111 4.23 -2.16 3.67
CA THR A 111 3.94 -0.73 3.52
C THR A 111 2.72 -0.35 4.35
N THR A 112 2.30 0.89 4.29
CA THR A 112 0.98 1.30 4.78
C THR A 112 -0.11 0.65 3.93
N TYR A 113 -1.18 0.21 4.59
CA TYR A 113 -2.32 -0.43 3.91
C TYR A 113 -3.44 0.58 3.73
N PRO A 114 -3.72 1.04 2.49
CA PRO A 114 -4.81 1.95 2.20
C PRO A 114 -6.18 1.44 2.69
N GLU A 115 -6.38 0.12 2.71
CA GLU A 115 -7.59 -0.51 3.21
C GLU A 115 -7.86 -0.17 4.67
N ASN A 116 -6.82 -0.05 5.50
CA ASN A 116 -6.97 0.36 6.90
C ASN A 116 -7.50 1.79 7.03
N VAL A 117 -7.14 2.67 6.09
CA VAL A 117 -7.68 4.03 6.03
C VAL A 117 -9.19 4.00 5.75
N GLY A 118 -9.61 3.17 4.79
CA GLY A 118 -11.03 2.90 4.51
C GLY A 118 -11.76 2.37 5.75
N ILE A 119 -11.12 1.48 6.49
CA ILE A 119 -11.62 0.92 7.74
C ILE A 119 -11.78 2.00 8.81
N ILE A 120 -10.78 2.85 9.04
CA ILE A 120 -10.84 3.97 9.99
C ILE A 120 -12.01 4.90 9.61
N ARG A 121 -12.17 5.21 8.32
CA ARG A 121 -13.28 6.04 7.83
C ARG A 121 -14.64 5.43 8.10
N ALA A 122 -14.78 4.14 7.84
CA ALA A 122 -16.04 3.41 8.02
C ALA A 122 -16.44 3.28 9.50
N THR A 123 -15.47 3.16 10.41
CA THR A 123 -15.72 2.90 11.84
C THR A 123 -15.68 4.14 12.71
N GLY A 124 -14.97 5.17 12.27
CA GLY A 124 -14.63 6.32 13.10
C GLY A 124 -13.61 5.98 14.21
N VAL A 125 -12.98 4.80 14.17
CA VAL A 125 -11.97 4.40 15.17
C VAL A 125 -10.57 4.69 14.62
N GLY A 126 -10.05 5.90 14.87
CA GLY A 126 -8.70 6.34 14.50
C GLY A 126 -7.72 6.37 15.67
N SER A 127 -8.00 5.66 16.77
CA SER A 127 -7.15 5.70 17.96
C SER A 127 -5.84 4.92 17.77
N ARG A 128 -4.72 5.56 18.08
CA ARG A 128 -3.40 4.91 18.12
C ARG A 128 -3.34 3.70 19.06
N PHE A 129 -4.17 3.67 20.10
CA PHE A 129 -4.24 2.53 21.01
C PHE A 129 -4.90 1.32 20.36
N ALA A 130 -5.89 1.51 19.49
CA ALA A 130 -6.49 0.42 18.72
C ALA A 130 -5.43 -0.23 17.80
N THR A 131 -4.61 0.58 17.13
CA THR A 131 -3.51 0.09 16.29
C THR A 131 -2.43 -0.63 17.11
N LEU A 132 -2.10 -0.11 18.31
CA LEU A 132 -1.15 -0.78 19.21
C LEU A 132 -1.67 -2.15 19.65
N VAL A 133 -2.92 -2.24 20.07
CA VAL A 133 -3.55 -3.51 20.49
C VAL A 133 -3.57 -4.49 19.32
N MET A 134 -3.93 -4.02 18.11
CA MET A 134 -3.89 -4.83 16.89
C MET A 134 -2.49 -5.37 16.63
N GLY A 135 -1.45 -4.54 16.77
CA GLY A 135 -0.06 -4.95 16.60
C GLY A 135 0.36 -6.03 17.60
N ILE A 136 -0.02 -5.89 18.88
CA ILE A 136 0.23 -6.90 19.91
C ILE A 136 -0.47 -8.22 19.56
N ILE A 137 -1.75 -8.15 19.18
CA ILE A 137 -2.50 -9.34 18.76
C ILE A 137 -1.84 -10.01 17.54
N ALA A 138 -1.39 -9.23 16.55
CA ALA A 138 -0.72 -9.75 15.37
C ALA A 138 0.60 -10.46 15.72
N ILE A 139 1.39 -9.90 16.66
CA ILE A 139 2.61 -10.55 17.16
C ILE A 139 2.27 -11.88 17.84
N LEU A 140 1.26 -11.90 18.71
CA LEU A 140 0.81 -13.12 19.39
C LEU A 140 0.32 -14.18 18.40
N LEU A 141 -0.45 -13.77 17.37
CA LEU A 141 -0.91 -14.67 16.30
C LEU A 141 0.25 -15.24 15.49
N GLY A 142 1.34 -14.49 15.34
CA GLY A 142 2.56 -14.94 14.66
C GLY A 142 3.21 -16.18 15.29
N PHE A 143 2.94 -16.44 16.59
CA PHE A 143 3.40 -17.68 17.26
C PHE A 143 2.50 -18.88 16.99
N PHE A 144 1.38 -18.71 16.28
CA PHE A 144 0.45 -19.77 15.94
C PHE A 144 0.34 -19.98 14.42
N PRO A 145 1.32 -20.68 13.78
CA PRO A 145 1.33 -20.89 12.33
C PRO A 145 0.02 -21.49 11.81
N LYS A 146 -0.65 -22.33 12.58
CA LYS A 146 -1.93 -22.94 12.22
C LYS A 146 -3.04 -21.90 12.00
N LEU A 147 -3.08 -20.83 12.81
CA LEU A 147 -4.03 -19.72 12.61
C LEU A 147 -3.68 -18.90 11.36
N GLY A 148 -2.39 -18.66 11.13
CA GLY A 148 -1.93 -18.02 9.90
C GLY A 148 -2.33 -18.80 8.65
N MET A 149 -2.15 -20.11 8.65
CA MET A 149 -2.58 -20.99 7.56
C MET A 149 -4.10 -21.01 7.37
N LEU A 150 -4.88 -20.92 8.44
CA LEU A 150 -6.33 -20.82 8.36
C LEU A 150 -6.78 -19.54 7.62
N ILE A 151 -6.09 -18.43 7.86
CA ILE A 151 -6.33 -17.17 7.12
C ILE A 151 -5.87 -17.30 5.68
N ALA A 152 -4.71 -17.93 5.44
CA ALA A 152 -4.15 -18.10 4.09
C ALA A 152 -4.99 -19.00 3.16
N VAL A 153 -5.85 -19.83 3.73
CA VAL A 153 -6.77 -20.71 2.96
C VAL A 153 -8.01 -19.96 2.47
N ILE A 154 -8.27 -18.73 2.95
CA ILE A 154 -9.40 -17.92 2.45
C ILE A 154 -9.22 -17.69 0.95
N PRO A 155 -10.24 -18.05 0.12
CA PRO A 155 -10.10 -17.96 -1.33
C PRO A 155 -9.92 -16.52 -1.83
N SER A 156 -8.98 -16.31 -2.76
CA SER A 156 -8.72 -14.99 -3.34
C SER A 156 -9.97 -14.32 -3.93
N PRO A 157 -10.91 -15.01 -4.59
CA PRO A 157 -12.14 -14.37 -5.07
C PRO A 157 -12.98 -13.75 -3.95
N VAL A 158 -13.00 -14.38 -2.76
CA VAL A 158 -13.74 -13.88 -1.59
C VAL A 158 -13.07 -12.61 -1.04
N LEU A 159 -11.74 -12.65 -0.88
CA LEU A 159 -10.96 -11.50 -0.43
C LEU A 159 -11.06 -10.34 -1.42
N ASN A 160 -10.89 -10.61 -2.72
CA ASN A 160 -10.97 -9.59 -3.77
C ASN A 160 -12.37 -8.95 -3.82
N GLY A 161 -13.43 -9.75 -3.70
CA GLY A 161 -14.80 -9.22 -3.63
C GLY A 161 -15.03 -8.30 -2.45
N ALA A 162 -14.47 -8.65 -1.28
CA ALA A 162 -14.58 -7.83 -0.08
C ALA A 162 -13.76 -6.52 -0.18
N THR A 163 -12.58 -6.57 -0.80
CA THR A 163 -11.66 -5.43 -0.90
C THR A 163 -12.02 -4.44 -1.99
N VAL A 164 -12.75 -4.83 -3.05
CA VAL A 164 -13.17 -3.92 -4.14
C VAL A 164 -13.88 -2.68 -3.62
N ILE A 165 -14.77 -2.84 -2.65
CA ILE A 165 -15.51 -1.71 -2.06
C ILE A 165 -14.56 -0.78 -1.30
N LEU A 166 -13.60 -1.34 -0.55
CA LEU A 166 -12.59 -0.58 0.19
C LEU A 166 -11.70 0.23 -0.77
N PHE A 167 -11.22 -0.39 -1.83
CA PHE A 167 -10.43 0.31 -2.86
C PHE A 167 -11.23 1.40 -3.56
N GLY A 168 -12.52 1.17 -3.82
CA GLY A 168 -13.41 2.20 -4.36
C GLY A 168 -13.51 3.43 -3.44
N MET A 169 -13.65 3.21 -2.13
CA MET A 169 -13.67 4.31 -1.14
C MET A 169 -12.35 5.06 -1.08
N ILE A 170 -11.23 4.36 -1.17
CA ILE A 170 -9.88 4.96 -1.16
C ILE A 170 -9.66 5.79 -2.42
N ALA A 171 -10.00 5.25 -3.59
CA ALA A 171 -9.89 5.96 -4.86
C ALA A 171 -10.72 7.26 -4.84
N PHE A 172 -11.95 7.19 -4.34
CA PHE A 172 -12.79 8.37 -4.21
C PHE A 172 -12.25 9.38 -3.19
N SER A 173 -11.65 8.92 -2.10
CA SER A 173 -10.96 9.80 -1.15
C SER A 173 -9.77 10.51 -1.80
N GLY A 174 -9.00 9.84 -2.66
CA GLY A 174 -7.94 10.45 -3.45
C GLY A 174 -8.48 11.58 -4.34
N VAL A 175 -9.59 11.34 -5.04
CA VAL A 175 -10.25 12.39 -5.85
C VAL A 175 -10.68 13.58 -5.00
N GLN A 176 -11.18 13.35 -3.77
CA GLN A 176 -11.54 14.44 -2.85
C GLN A 176 -10.34 15.29 -2.42
N HIS A 177 -9.14 14.71 -2.31
CA HIS A 177 -7.92 15.48 -2.02
C HIS A 177 -7.49 16.39 -3.16
N LEU A 178 -7.80 16.02 -4.40
CA LEU A 178 -7.45 16.82 -5.57
C LEU A 178 -8.28 18.11 -5.68
N LYS A 179 -9.38 18.26 -4.92
CA LYS A 179 -10.22 19.48 -4.93
C LYS A 179 -9.46 20.73 -4.45
N ASP A 180 -8.45 20.56 -3.60
CA ASP A 180 -7.69 21.65 -2.99
C ASP A 180 -6.47 22.05 -3.87
N VAL A 181 -6.28 21.39 -5.01
CA VAL A 181 -5.22 21.70 -5.98
C VAL A 181 -5.71 22.77 -6.95
N GLU A 182 -4.93 23.80 -7.15
CA GLU A 182 -5.17 24.79 -8.22
C GLU A 182 -4.87 24.14 -9.58
N TRP A 183 -5.93 23.91 -10.37
CA TRP A 183 -5.84 23.25 -11.67
C TRP A 183 -5.55 24.27 -12.78
N ASP A 184 -4.34 24.83 -12.78
CA ASP A 184 -3.80 25.57 -13.90
C ASP A 184 -3.21 24.61 -14.95
N ASP A 185 -2.86 25.13 -16.13
CA ASP A 185 -2.35 24.31 -17.23
C ASP A 185 -1.09 23.53 -16.85
N MET A 186 -0.22 24.11 -16.02
CA MET A 186 1.00 23.42 -15.55
C MET A 186 0.69 22.27 -14.63
N ASN A 187 -0.22 22.44 -13.67
CA ASN A 187 -0.61 21.39 -12.74
C ASN A 187 -1.42 20.28 -13.43
N VAL A 188 -2.25 20.65 -14.43
CA VAL A 188 -2.95 19.67 -15.26
C VAL A 188 -1.95 18.78 -16.00
N ILE A 189 -0.95 19.36 -16.68
CA ILE A 189 0.08 18.59 -17.40
C ILE A 189 0.90 17.74 -16.40
N THR A 190 1.29 18.34 -15.27
CA THR A 190 2.07 17.67 -14.22
C THR A 190 1.36 16.43 -13.67
N ALA A 191 0.04 16.46 -13.56
CA ALA A 191 -0.75 15.33 -13.09
C ALA A 191 -1.14 14.35 -14.20
N ALA A 192 -1.61 14.86 -15.35
CA ALA A 192 -2.19 14.04 -16.41
C ALA A 192 -1.15 13.16 -17.11
N VAL A 193 0.03 13.68 -17.40
CA VAL A 193 1.06 12.94 -18.15
C VAL A 193 1.56 11.72 -17.37
N PRO A 194 1.96 11.81 -16.09
CA PRO A 194 2.36 10.64 -15.31
C PRO A 194 1.23 9.63 -15.15
N TYR A 195 0.00 10.11 -14.95
CA TYR A 195 -1.16 9.26 -14.78
C TYR A 195 -1.44 8.42 -16.03
N ILE A 196 -1.46 9.03 -17.20
CA ILE A 196 -1.69 8.34 -18.49
C ILE A 196 -0.56 7.36 -18.80
N ILE A 197 0.70 7.75 -18.57
CA ILE A 197 1.85 6.85 -18.80
C ILE A 197 1.79 5.65 -17.83
N ALA A 198 1.47 5.88 -16.57
CA ALA A 198 1.31 4.81 -15.59
C ALA A 198 0.22 3.81 -16.01
N ILE A 199 -0.94 4.30 -16.45
CA ILE A 199 -2.00 3.43 -17.00
C ILE A 199 -1.49 2.71 -18.25
N GLY A 200 -0.81 3.39 -19.16
CA GLY A 200 -0.24 2.78 -20.36
C GLY A 200 0.70 1.62 -20.04
N CYS A 201 1.50 1.72 -18.98
CA CYS A 201 2.38 0.64 -18.53
C CYS A 201 1.62 -0.63 -18.12
N MET A 202 0.37 -0.52 -17.66
CA MET A 202 -0.45 -1.70 -17.30
C MET A 202 -0.83 -2.56 -18.51
N PHE A 203 -0.82 -1.98 -19.70
CA PHE A 203 -1.23 -2.64 -20.95
C PHE A 203 -0.05 -3.05 -21.82
N LEU A 204 1.19 -2.91 -21.33
CA LEU A 204 2.36 -3.33 -22.09
C LEU A 204 2.39 -4.85 -22.25
N PRO A 205 2.59 -5.38 -23.48
CA PRO A 205 2.73 -6.81 -23.69
C PRO A 205 3.92 -7.40 -22.93
N ALA A 206 3.75 -8.61 -22.41
CA ALA A 206 4.81 -9.32 -21.69
C ALA A 206 6.07 -9.52 -22.55
N ASP A 207 5.89 -9.82 -23.83
CA ASP A 207 6.99 -10.00 -24.78
C ASP A 207 7.81 -8.71 -24.97
N PHE A 208 7.15 -7.56 -24.99
CA PHE A 208 7.82 -6.26 -25.05
C PHE A 208 8.62 -5.99 -23.78
N THR A 209 8.01 -6.19 -22.61
CA THR A 209 8.68 -5.95 -21.33
C THR A 209 9.87 -6.88 -21.12
N ALA A 210 9.83 -8.12 -21.64
CA ALA A 210 10.93 -9.07 -21.58
C ALA A 210 12.16 -8.66 -22.42
N MET A 211 11.97 -7.81 -23.44
CA MET A 211 13.08 -7.28 -24.27
C MET A 211 13.83 -6.14 -23.59
N LEU A 212 13.28 -5.56 -22.53
CA LEU A 212 13.91 -4.42 -21.85
C LEU A 212 15.05 -4.89 -20.94
N PRO A 213 16.08 -4.05 -20.75
CA PRO A 213 17.09 -4.30 -19.72
C PRO A 213 16.42 -4.52 -18.35
N SER A 214 16.93 -5.45 -17.55
CA SER A 214 16.33 -5.86 -16.28
C SER A 214 15.97 -4.71 -15.34
N ALA A 215 16.80 -3.67 -15.27
CA ALA A 215 16.54 -2.47 -14.46
C ALA A 215 15.33 -1.68 -14.98
N VAL A 216 15.21 -1.50 -16.30
CA VAL A 216 14.07 -0.79 -16.92
C VAL A 216 12.80 -1.63 -16.81
N GLN A 217 12.90 -2.92 -17.07
CA GLN A 217 11.80 -3.87 -16.92
C GLN A 217 11.21 -3.82 -15.50
N SER A 218 12.05 -3.82 -14.48
CA SER A 218 11.62 -3.78 -13.08
C SER A 218 10.86 -2.49 -12.73
N ILE A 219 11.16 -1.37 -13.37
CA ILE A 219 10.46 -0.10 -13.18
C ILE A 219 9.16 -0.09 -13.98
N VAL A 220 9.22 -0.42 -15.27
CA VAL A 220 8.08 -0.33 -16.20
C VAL A 220 6.97 -1.32 -15.85
N THR A 221 7.31 -2.48 -15.27
CA THR A 221 6.33 -3.44 -14.76
C THR A 221 5.67 -3.03 -13.44
N GLN A 222 6.06 -1.88 -12.90
CA GLN A 222 5.45 -1.26 -11.72
C GLN A 222 4.81 0.09 -12.10
N PRO A 223 3.57 0.11 -12.64
CA PRO A 223 2.92 1.31 -13.18
C PRO A 223 2.88 2.47 -12.20
N MET A 224 2.61 2.17 -10.94
CA MET A 224 2.53 3.16 -9.86
C MET A 224 3.89 3.82 -9.60
N LEU A 225 4.99 3.05 -9.64
CA LEU A 225 6.34 3.58 -9.51
C LEU A 225 6.70 4.52 -10.67
N VAL A 226 6.34 4.14 -11.90
CA VAL A 226 6.51 5.00 -13.09
C VAL A 226 5.74 6.31 -12.92
N GLY A 227 4.47 6.24 -12.50
CA GLY A 227 3.64 7.40 -12.25
C GLY A 227 4.24 8.36 -11.22
N ILE A 228 4.69 7.85 -10.09
CA ILE A 228 5.29 8.65 -9.01
C ILE A 228 6.60 9.30 -9.46
N ILE A 229 7.49 8.55 -10.08
CA ILE A 229 8.78 9.09 -10.57
C ILE A 229 8.53 10.23 -11.56
N LEU A 230 7.66 10.01 -12.54
CA LEU A 230 7.31 11.02 -13.52
C LEU A 230 6.63 12.24 -12.90
N LEU A 231 5.72 12.02 -11.93
CA LEU A 231 5.05 13.09 -11.22
C LEU A 231 6.06 13.97 -10.47
N ILE A 232 7.01 13.37 -9.76
CA ILE A 232 8.06 14.09 -9.04
C ILE A 232 8.92 14.89 -10.03
N ILE A 233 9.36 14.25 -11.11
CA ILE A 233 10.20 14.92 -12.13
C ILE A 233 9.44 16.09 -12.75
N LEU A 234 8.21 15.89 -13.22
CA LEU A 234 7.43 16.95 -13.85
C LEU A 234 7.05 18.05 -12.85
N ASN A 235 6.75 17.71 -11.60
CA ASN A 235 6.47 18.71 -10.58
C ASN A 235 7.69 19.58 -10.29
N LEU A 236 8.89 18.99 -10.19
CA LEU A 236 10.14 19.75 -10.04
C LEU A 236 10.43 20.62 -11.26
N LEU A 237 10.26 20.09 -12.47
CA LEU A 237 10.48 20.84 -13.71
C LEU A 237 9.46 21.98 -13.84
N ASN A 238 8.18 21.68 -13.74
CA ASN A 238 7.12 22.66 -14.01
C ASN A 238 6.99 23.68 -12.88
N ASN A 239 6.82 23.22 -11.64
CA ASN A 239 6.48 24.12 -10.55
C ASN A 239 7.70 24.75 -9.86
N THR A 240 8.89 24.13 -9.93
CA THR A 240 10.07 24.68 -9.27
C THR A 240 11.00 25.41 -10.24
N LEU A 241 11.13 24.92 -11.49
CA LEU A 241 12.07 25.52 -12.45
C LEU A 241 11.36 26.43 -13.46
N LEU A 242 10.27 25.99 -14.09
CA LEU A 242 9.64 26.71 -15.19
C LEU A 242 8.67 27.80 -14.71
N ARG A 243 7.81 27.53 -13.75
CA ARG A 243 6.82 28.49 -13.23
C ARG A 243 7.43 29.85 -12.85
N PRO A 244 8.53 29.92 -12.05
CA PRO A 244 9.14 31.20 -11.70
C PRO A 244 9.72 31.98 -12.90
N LEU A 245 10.04 31.26 -14.00
CA LEU A 245 10.54 31.91 -15.22
C LEU A 245 9.40 32.56 -16.01
N PHE A 246 8.24 31.92 -16.07
CA PHE A 246 7.06 32.46 -16.75
C PHE A 246 6.46 33.63 -15.98
N GLU A 247 6.34 33.55 -14.67
CA GLU A 247 5.83 34.64 -13.82
C GLU A 247 6.70 35.91 -13.88
N LYS A 248 8.03 35.76 -14.09
CA LYS A 248 8.93 36.91 -14.32
C LYS A 248 8.83 37.53 -15.69
N SER A 249 8.29 36.82 -16.67
CA SER A 249 8.17 37.34 -18.05
C SER A 249 6.89 38.15 -18.25
N GLU A 250 5.94 38.08 -17.34
CA GLU A 250 4.68 38.80 -17.37
C GLU A 250 4.70 40.11 -16.54
N GLN A 251 5.80 40.38 -15.83
CA GLN A 251 6.07 41.63 -15.10
C GLN A 251 6.98 42.54 -15.93
#